data_e8bfea3827420537f6a8d7ad118312f7
#
_entry.id   e8bfea3827420537f6a8d7ad118312f7
#
_cell.length_a   1.000
_cell.length_b   1.000
_cell.length_c   1.000
_cell.angle_alpha   90.00
_cell.angle_beta   90.00
_cell.angle_gamma   90.00
#
_symmetry.space_group_name_H-M   'P 1'
#
loop_
_entity.id
_entity.type
_entity.pdbx_description
1 polymer ?
#
loop_
_entity_poly.entity_id
_entity_poly.type
_entity_poly.pdbx_seq_one_letter_code
_entity_poly.pdbx_strand_id
1 'polypeptide(L)'
;MKKVSVIIVGGGGRGTIYARLLQEISEKAEVVGVAEPRDFFRERIAEMHGVPAENVVSDWRELASREKFADAVIIATQDRMHFEPALAFSEKKYHVLLEKPLAPDLASCRVLAATVSANKTIFSVCHVLRYTEFTRALKSVIDAGTIGKILSVQHLEPVGHWRFAHSFVRGNWRREADSSPVLLQKSTHDLDWIRYIVGSAPKRVSSFGSLIFFKKENRPEGAAERCLDCKIEAQCPYSAPRFYLERIRSGDTGAYVESVTGTPTEESVLEHLKSGPYGRCVFACDNDVADQQVVNVEFENGATAAFTLAGCSKYGDRRVTIFGSLGEIYGDGERLSVFSYLTGETQEICVPAPAVADRHGGGDFNLLNEFVDAVRSGDTSGIVSGAEVSLETHALAFAAELARKQNRVVEMKDFLSNE
;
A
#
# COMPACT_ATOMS: atom_id res chain seq x y z
N MET A 1 -14.84 27.91 -6.15
CA MET A 1 -14.23 27.66 -4.82
C MET A 1 -12.72 27.81 -4.96
N LYS A 2 -12.01 28.19 -3.90
CA LYS A 2 -10.54 28.29 -3.88
C LYS A 2 -9.92 26.90 -4.12
N LYS A 3 -8.77 26.82 -4.80
CA LYS A 3 -7.99 25.59 -4.91
C LYS A 3 -7.42 25.20 -3.54
N VAL A 4 -7.30 23.90 -3.29
CA VAL A 4 -6.60 23.36 -2.12
C VAL A 4 -5.11 23.45 -2.38
N SER A 5 -4.39 24.16 -1.51
CA SER A 5 -2.93 24.22 -1.55
C SER A 5 -2.32 23.02 -0.83
N VAL A 6 -1.43 22.28 -1.51
CA VAL A 6 -0.89 20.99 -1.06
C VAL A 6 0.63 21.03 -0.96
N ILE A 7 1.17 20.49 0.12
CA ILE A 7 2.60 20.18 0.26
C ILE A 7 2.78 18.68 0.00
N ILE A 8 3.82 18.28 -0.73
CA ILE A 8 4.22 16.87 -0.91
C ILE A 8 5.49 16.60 -0.10
N VAL A 9 5.41 15.67 0.83
CA VAL A 9 6.54 15.18 1.65
C VAL A 9 6.88 13.75 1.22
N GLY A 10 8.06 13.58 0.60
CA GLY A 10 8.48 12.35 -0.05
C GLY A 10 8.11 12.32 -1.54
N GLY A 11 9.07 12.58 -2.42
CA GLY A 11 8.93 12.65 -3.87
C GLY A 11 9.20 11.33 -4.61
N GLY A 12 9.38 10.22 -3.89
CA GLY A 12 9.61 8.90 -4.47
C GLY A 12 8.46 8.39 -5.34
N GLY A 13 8.40 7.08 -5.59
CA GLY A 13 7.39 6.48 -6.48
C GLY A 13 5.95 6.89 -6.15
N ARG A 14 5.55 6.84 -4.86
CA ARG A 14 4.19 7.22 -4.44
C ARG A 14 3.96 8.73 -4.53
N GLY A 15 4.89 9.54 -4.00
CA GLY A 15 4.76 11.01 -4.09
C GLY A 15 4.68 11.51 -5.53
N THR A 16 5.44 10.92 -6.46
CA THR A 16 5.35 11.23 -7.90
C THR A 16 3.96 10.84 -8.48
N ILE A 17 3.38 9.72 -8.05
CA ILE A 17 2.03 9.33 -8.50
C ILE A 17 1.02 10.38 -8.03
N TYR A 18 1.04 10.79 -6.76
CA TYR A 18 0.13 11.84 -6.27
C TYR A 18 0.36 13.18 -6.96
N ALA A 19 1.62 13.55 -7.21
CA ALA A 19 1.91 14.77 -7.97
C ALA A 19 1.27 14.74 -9.37
N ARG A 20 1.38 13.63 -10.10
CA ARG A 20 0.72 13.46 -11.41
C ARG A 20 -0.81 13.50 -11.30
N LEU A 21 -1.38 12.80 -10.32
CA LEU A 21 -2.82 12.79 -10.12
C LEU A 21 -3.39 14.17 -9.74
N LEU A 22 -2.61 15.00 -9.02
CA LEU A 22 -2.99 16.40 -8.75
C LEU A 22 -3.05 17.25 -10.02
N GLN A 23 -2.31 16.92 -11.09
CA GLN A 23 -2.46 17.60 -12.39
C GLN A 23 -3.82 17.31 -13.02
N GLU A 24 -4.35 16.07 -12.87
CA GLU A 24 -5.68 15.69 -13.40
C GLU A 24 -6.84 16.47 -12.74
N ILE A 25 -6.60 17.03 -11.55
CA ILE A 25 -7.56 17.84 -10.79
C ILE A 25 -7.02 19.25 -10.49
N SER A 26 -6.21 19.80 -11.41
CA SER A 26 -5.56 21.10 -11.24
C SER A 26 -6.53 22.29 -11.09
N GLU A 27 -7.78 22.12 -11.43
CA GLU A 27 -8.84 23.08 -11.16
C GLU A 27 -9.29 23.09 -9.68
N LYS A 28 -9.02 21.99 -8.94
CA LYS A 28 -9.39 21.81 -7.53
C LYS A 28 -8.22 22.00 -6.57
N ALA A 29 -7.00 21.63 -6.97
CA ALA A 29 -5.83 21.64 -6.11
C ALA A 29 -4.57 22.14 -6.83
N GLU A 30 -3.59 22.60 -6.04
CA GLU A 30 -2.27 23.04 -6.51
C GLU A 30 -1.18 22.62 -5.53
N VAL A 31 -0.01 22.23 -6.05
CA VAL A 31 1.15 21.90 -5.20
C VAL A 31 1.95 23.17 -4.95
N VAL A 32 2.10 23.56 -3.69
CA VAL A 32 2.77 24.79 -3.26
C VAL A 32 4.08 24.54 -2.50
N GLY A 33 4.41 23.28 -2.22
CA GLY A 33 5.64 22.91 -1.54
C GLY A 33 6.01 21.46 -1.78
N VAL A 34 7.31 21.15 -1.80
CA VAL A 34 7.85 19.80 -1.90
C VAL A 34 9.05 19.62 -1.00
N ALA A 35 9.08 18.50 -0.27
CA ALA A 35 10.22 18.07 0.55
C ALA A 35 10.66 16.66 0.14
N GLU A 36 11.86 16.52 -0.41
CA GLU A 36 12.45 15.24 -0.82
C GLU A 36 13.98 15.37 -0.82
N PRO A 37 14.73 14.50 -0.15
CA PRO A 37 16.19 14.61 -0.06
C PRO A 37 16.91 14.37 -1.38
N ARG A 38 16.33 13.61 -2.31
CA ARG A 38 16.97 13.28 -3.60
C ARG A 38 16.60 14.31 -4.65
N ASP A 39 17.59 15.03 -5.17
CA ASP A 39 17.43 16.14 -6.11
C ASP A 39 16.55 15.77 -7.30
N PHE A 40 16.86 14.67 -7.98
CA PHE A 40 16.10 14.21 -9.15
C PHE A 40 14.58 14.16 -8.94
N PHE A 41 14.13 13.62 -7.80
CA PHE A 41 12.70 13.51 -7.52
C PHE A 41 12.09 14.84 -7.05
N ARG A 42 12.86 15.61 -6.29
CA ARG A 42 12.46 16.93 -5.79
C ARG A 42 12.24 17.91 -6.92
N GLU A 43 13.23 18.05 -7.79
CA GLU A 43 13.20 18.95 -8.95
C GLU A 43 12.09 18.57 -9.92
N ARG A 44 11.93 17.28 -10.22
CA ARG A 44 10.86 16.80 -11.08
C ARG A 44 9.45 17.24 -10.60
N ILE A 45 9.15 17.14 -9.31
CA ILE A 45 7.87 17.59 -8.77
C ILE A 45 7.76 19.11 -8.77
N ALA A 46 8.85 19.80 -8.42
CA ALA A 46 8.89 21.25 -8.43
C ALA A 46 8.63 21.83 -9.82
N GLU A 47 9.28 21.30 -10.85
CA GLU A 47 9.08 21.70 -12.25
C GLU A 47 7.66 21.36 -12.74
N MET A 48 7.17 20.15 -12.43
CA MET A 48 5.82 19.69 -12.82
C MET A 48 4.70 20.64 -12.38
N HIS A 49 4.86 21.29 -11.23
CA HIS A 49 3.85 22.13 -10.61
C HIS A 49 4.23 23.61 -10.50
N GLY A 50 5.42 24.01 -10.93
CA GLY A 50 5.88 25.39 -10.79
C GLY A 50 6.00 25.82 -9.33
N VAL A 51 6.46 24.93 -8.44
CA VAL A 51 6.56 25.21 -7.00
C VAL A 51 7.57 26.33 -6.75
N PRO A 52 7.22 27.38 -5.95
CA PRO A 52 8.15 28.45 -5.61
C PRO A 52 9.45 27.92 -4.99
N ALA A 53 10.60 28.46 -5.41
CA ALA A 53 11.91 27.93 -5.03
C ALA A 53 12.14 27.86 -3.51
N GLU A 54 11.60 28.81 -2.77
CA GLU A 54 11.64 28.83 -1.30
C GLU A 54 10.87 27.68 -0.64
N ASN A 55 9.99 27.00 -1.38
CA ASN A 55 9.17 25.87 -0.91
C ASN A 55 9.69 24.51 -1.44
N VAL A 56 10.85 24.50 -2.12
CA VAL A 56 11.51 23.30 -2.64
C VAL A 56 12.68 22.98 -1.72
N VAL A 57 12.48 22.00 -0.82
CA VAL A 57 13.45 21.71 0.25
C VAL A 57 13.85 20.23 0.28
N SER A 58 15.00 19.93 0.88
CA SER A 58 15.46 18.56 1.06
C SER A 58 14.91 17.90 2.32
N ASP A 59 14.63 18.67 3.37
CA ASP A 59 14.09 18.20 4.65
C ASP A 59 12.71 18.81 4.91
N TRP A 60 11.71 17.96 5.13
CA TRP A 60 10.35 18.37 5.45
C TRP A 60 10.23 19.25 6.70
N ARG A 61 11.20 19.14 7.63
CA ARG A 61 11.25 19.94 8.87
C ARG A 61 11.34 21.43 8.57
N GLU A 62 11.98 21.81 7.47
CA GLU A 62 12.05 23.19 7.02
C GLU A 62 10.67 23.77 6.72
N LEU A 63 9.79 23.00 6.03
CA LEU A 63 8.41 23.42 5.76
C LEU A 63 7.55 23.34 7.02
N ALA A 64 7.71 22.30 7.83
CA ALA A 64 6.95 22.14 9.07
C ALA A 64 7.30 23.19 10.14
N SER A 65 8.50 23.77 10.14
CA SER A 65 8.88 24.85 11.07
C SER A 65 8.19 26.17 10.81
N ARG A 66 7.75 26.44 9.58
CA ARG A 66 7.11 27.70 9.15
C ARG A 66 5.69 27.82 9.70
N GLU A 67 5.13 29.03 9.68
CA GLU A 67 3.69 29.22 9.84
C GLU A 67 2.92 28.43 8.78
N LYS A 68 1.70 28.02 9.09
CA LYS A 68 0.86 27.27 8.16
C LYS A 68 0.61 28.07 6.88
N PHE A 69 1.09 27.61 5.74
CA PHE A 69 1.00 28.27 4.44
C PHE A 69 0.26 27.47 3.36
N ALA A 70 -0.17 26.24 3.69
CA ALA A 70 -0.95 25.38 2.81
C ALA A 70 -2.15 24.78 3.55
N ASP A 71 -3.14 24.31 2.80
CA ASP A 71 -4.33 23.68 3.36
C ASP A 71 -4.07 22.25 3.79
N ALA A 72 -3.31 21.50 2.97
CA ALA A 72 -3.08 20.06 3.16
C ALA A 72 -1.63 19.64 2.92
N VAL A 73 -1.29 18.45 3.42
CA VAL A 73 -0.03 17.77 3.15
C VAL A 73 -0.29 16.32 2.73
N ILE A 74 0.42 15.87 1.68
CA ILE A 74 0.49 14.46 1.28
C ILE A 74 1.84 13.92 1.75
N ILE A 75 1.84 12.88 2.58
CA ILE A 75 3.04 12.27 3.13
C ILE A 75 3.23 10.90 2.48
N ALA A 76 4.29 10.75 1.70
CA ALA A 76 4.62 9.57 0.92
C ALA A 76 6.09 9.16 1.09
N THR A 77 6.59 9.26 2.31
CA THR A 77 7.93 8.85 2.75
C THR A 77 8.04 7.32 2.86
N GLN A 78 9.10 6.81 3.47
CA GLN A 78 9.21 5.39 3.79
C GLN A 78 8.47 5.08 5.10
N ASP A 79 8.04 3.84 5.30
CA ASP A 79 7.18 3.37 6.39
C ASP A 79 7.54 3.94 7.77
N ARG A 80 8.81 3.83 8.17
CA ARG A 80 9.29 4.34 9.47
C ARG A 80 9.36 5.86 9.57
N MET A 81 9.30 6.55 8.46
CA MET A 81 9.37 8.01 8.36
C MET A 81 8.00 8.67 8.23
N HIS A 82 6.91 7.91 8.40
CA HIS A 82 5.55 8.44 8.32
C HIS A 82 5.14 9.24 9.55
N PHE A 83 5.46 8.72 10.74
CA PHE A 83 4.94 9.21 12.00
C PHE A 83 5.33 10.67 12.30
N GLU A 84 6.64 10.98 12.24
CA GLU A 84 7.12 12.31 12.61
C GLU A 84 6.51 13.45 11.76
N PRO A 85 6.55 13.39 10.41
CA PRO A 85 5.93 14.46 9.61
C PRO A 85 4.41 14.46 9.76
N ALA A 86 3.74 13.30 9.86
CA ALA A 86 2.30 13.24 10.05
C ALA A 86 1.88 13.90 11.37
N LEU A 87 2.62 13.67 12.45
CA LEU A 87 2.37 14.31 13.73
C LEU A 87 2.59 15.82 13.65
N ALA A 88 3.76 16.26 13.14
CA ALA A 88 4.13 17.67 13.09
C ALA A 88 3.16 18.50 12.26
N PHE A 89 2.72 18.02 11.09
CA PHE A 89 1.73 18.72 10.28
C PHE A 89 0.33 18.67 10.89
N SER A 90 -0.05 17.53 11.53
CA SER A 90 -1.34 17.42 12.23
C SER A 90 -1.45 18.38 13.41
N GLU A 91 -0.39 18.55 14.22
CA GLU A 91 -0.33 19.51 15.33
C GLU A 91 -0.51 20.97 14.84
N LYS A 92 -0.03 21.27 13.64
CA LYS A 92 -0.24 22.56 12.96
C LYS A 92 -1.58 22.65 12.22
N LYS A 93 -2.45 21.67 12.41
CA LYS A 93 -3.81 21.65 11.83
C LYS A 93 -3.84 21.64 10.30
N TYR A 94 -2.84 21.05 9.65
CA TYR A 94 -2.97 20.69 8.24
C TYR A 94 -3.94 19.54 8.07
N HIS A 95 -4.66 19.49 6.96
CA HIS A 95 -5.30 18.26 6.50
C HIS A 95 -4.22 17.32 5.98
N VAL A 96 -4.33 16.01 6.25
CA VAL A 96 -3.25 15.06 5.95
C VAL A 96 -3.77 13.89 5.14
N LEU A 97 -3.12 13.64 4.00
CA LEU A 97 -3.20 12.37 3.28
C LEU A 97 -1.90 11.61 3.51
N LEU A 98 -1.97 10.47 4.19
CA LEU A 98 -0.80 9.70 4.61
C LEU A 98 -0.72 8.37 3.90
N GLU A 99 0.42 8.06 3.29
CA GLU A 99 0.69 6.71 2.79
C GLU A 99 0.66 5.67 3.91
N LYS A 100 0.26 4.46 3.55
CA LYS A 100 0.28 3.32 4.48
C LYS A 100 1.72 2.75 4.60
N PRO A 101 2.07 2.17 5.75
CA PRO A 101 1.29 2.06 6.99
C PRO A 101 1.19 3.38 7.75
N LEU A 102 0.17 3.50 8.62
CA LEU A 102 -0.07 4.69 9.46
C LEU A 102 1.18 5.06 10.27
N ALA A 103 1.78 4.08 10.94
CA ALA A 103 3.03 4.18 11.68
C ALA A 103 3.64 2.78 11.86
N PRO A 104 4.93 2.67 12.26
CA PRO A 104 5.62 1.39 12.39
C PRO A 104 5.22 0.57 13.62
N ASP A 105 4.54 1.16 14.59
CA ASP A 105 4.10 0.53 15.84
C ASP A 105 2.75 1.07 16.31
N LEU A 106 2.08 0.32 17.19
CA LEU A 106 0.72 0.63 17.64
C LEU A 106 0.67 1.90 18.51
N ALA A 107 1.68 2.15 19.33
CA ALA A 107 1.74 3.34 20.19
C ALA A 107 1.78 4.61 19.33
N SER A 108 2.62 4.66 18.32
CA SER A 108 2.69 5.75 17.34
C SER A 108 1.36 5.92 16.58
N CYS A 109 0.71 4.82 16.18
CA CYS A 109 -0.61 4.87 15.54
C CYS A 109 -1.66 5.51 16.46
N ARG A 110 -1.67 5.17 17.75
CA ARG A 110 -2.59 5.76 18.75
C ARG A 110 -2.37 7.25 18.96
N VAL A 111 -1.09 7.65 19.12
CA VAL A 111 -0.74 9.07 19.29
C VAL A 111 -1.24 9.88 18.09
N LEU A 112 -0.99 9.40 16.89
CA LEU A 112 -1.42 10.10 15.67
C LEU A 112 -2.93 10.18 15.56
N ALA A 113 -3.65 9.08 15.79
CA ALA A 113 -5.12 9.06 15.74
C ALA A 113 -5.73 10.02 16.78
N ALA A 114 -5.20 10.04 18.02
CA ALA A 114 -5.65 10.97 19.06
C ALA A 114 -5.39 12.43 18.71
N THR A 115 -4.22 12.75 18.12
CA THR A 115 -3.87 14.11 17.68
C THR A 115 -4.80 14.59 16.59
N VAL A 116 -5.07 13.75 15.60
CA VAL A 116 -5.99 14.06 14.49
C VAL A 116 -7.41 14.30 15.01
N SER A 117 -7.92 13.45 15.88
CA SER A 117 -9.24 13.57 16.49
C SER A 117 -9.37 14.88 17.30
N ALA A 118 -8.36 15.22 18.10
CA ALA A 118 -8.33 16.46 18.90
C ALA A 118 -8.34 17.73 18.03
N ASN A 119 -7.62 17.71 16.90
CA ASN A 119 -7.49 18.84 16.00
C ASN A 119 -8.65 19.01 15.02
N LYS A 120 -9.51 18.01 14.88
CA LYS A 120 -10.66 18.00 13.95
C LYS A 120 -10.25 18.30 12.51
N THR A 121 -9.06 17.85 12.11
CA THR A 121 -8.58 17.97 10.73
C THR A 121 -9.03 16.76 9.91
N ILE A 122 -9.15 16.96 8.60
CA ILE A 122 -9.39 15.84 7.68
C ILE A 122 -8.09 15.05 7.57
N PHE A 123 -8.18 13.77 7.85
CA PHE A 123 -7.07 12.83 7.79
C PHE A 123 -7.52 11.57 7.07
N SER A 124 -6.75 11.15 6.08
CA SER A 124 -7.01 9.91 5.35
C SER A 124 -5.72 9.12 5.17
N VAL A 125 -5.79 7.82 5.42
CA VAL A 125 -4.71 6.88 5.13
C VAL A 125 -4.94 6.28 3.74
N CYS A 126 -3.88 6.11 2.98
CA CYS A 126 -3.95 5.62 1.60
C CYS A 126 -4.33 4.12 1.52
N HIS A 127 -5.48 3.77 2.10
CA HIS A 127 -6.14 2.47 1.92
C HIS A 127 -6.90 2.46 0.58
N VAL A 128 -6.14 2.60 -0.49
CA VAL A 128 -6.64 2.84 -1.86
C VAL A 128 -7.62 1.77 -2.37
N LEU A 129 -7.55 0.53 -1.86
CA LEU A 129 -8.47 -0.53 -2.26
C LEU A 129 -9.92 -0.24 -1.91
N ARG A 130 -10.19 0.54 -0.86
CA ARG A 130 -11.56 0.95 -0.51
C ARG A 130 -12.21 1.84 -1.57
N TYR A 131 -11.39 2.53 -2.37
CA TYR A 131 -11.80 3.55 -3.35
C TYR A 131 -11.80 3.05 -4.79
N THR A 132 -11.46 1.76 -5.05
CA THR A 132 -11.49 1.18 -6.39
C THR A 132 -12.93 1.03 -6.89
N GLU A 133 -13.14 1.09 -8.20
CA GLU A 133 -14.46 0.84 -8.79
C GLU A 133 -14.95 -0.57 -8.51
N PHE A 134 -14.03 -1.54 -8.45
CA PHE A 134 -14.33 -2.90 -8.04
C PHE A 134 -14.93 -2.95 -6.62
N THR A 135 -14.29 -2.29 -5.66
CA THR A 135 -14.78 -2.26 -4.28
C THR A 135 -16.12 -1.54 -4.16
N ARG A 136 -16.32 -0.45 -4.89
CA ARG A 136 -17.61 0.26 -4.93
C ARG A 136 -18.72 -0.63 -5.48
N ALA A 137 -18.48 -1.33 -6.59
CA ALA A 137 -19.44 -2.27 -7.17
C ALA A 137 -19.74 -3.44 -6.21
N LEU A 138 -18.71 -4.05 -5.63
CA LEU A 138 -18.84 -5.12 -4.64
C LEU A 138 -19.65 -4.66 -3.42
N LYS A 139 -19.31 -3.50 -2.88
CA LYS A 139 -20.00 -2.93 -1.70
C LYS A 139 -21.47 -2.65 -1.98
N SER A 140 -21.81 -2.15 -3.17
CA SER A 140 -23.19 -1.96 -3.62
C SER A 140 -23.99 -3.26 -3.60
N VAL A 141 -23.41 -4.37 -4.05
CA VAL A 141 -24.05 -5.70 -4.03
C VAL A 141 -24.28 -6.18 -2.60
N ILE A 142 -23.29 -6.00 -1.72
CA ILE A 142 -23.37 -6.40 -0.31
C ILE A 142 -24.41 -5.57 0.43
N ASP A 143 -24.39 -4.24 0.27
CA ASP A 143 -25.28 -3.31 0.95
C ASP A 143 -26.74 -3.44 0.48
N ALA A 144 -26.96 -3.88 -0.76
CA ALA A 144 -28.27 -4.27 -1.27
C ALA A 144 -28.82 -5.57 -0.62
N GLY A 145 -28.01 -6.27 0.18
CA GLY A 145 -28.41 -7.53 0.84
C GLY A 145 -28.48 -8.73 -0.10
N THR A 146 -27.94 -8.65 -1.31
CA THR A 146 -28.05 -9.67 -2.37
C THR A 146 -27.58 -11.06 -1.93
N ILE A 147 -26.50 -11.12 -1.14
CA ILE A 147 -25.97 -12.39 -0.59
C ILE A 147 -26.38 -12.63 0.88
N GLY A 148 -27.23 -11.77 1.44
CA GLY A 148 -27.60 -11.82 2.87
C GLY A 148 -26.44 -11.43 3.78
N LYS A 149 -26.34 -12.10 4.94
CA LYS A 149 -25.24 -11.86 5.90
C LYS A 149 -23.95 -12.50 5.40
N ILE A 150 -22.84 -11.79 5.48
CA ILE A 150 -21.50 -12.36 5.23
C ILE A 150 -21.20 -13.37 6.33
N LEU A 151 -20.86 -14.60 5.94
CA LEU A 151 -20.48 -15.69 6.85
C LEU A 151 -18.97 -15.93 6.83
N SER A 152 -18.35 -15.91 5.64
CA SER A 152 -16.93 -16.14 5.50
C SER A 152 -16.36 -15.42 4.28
N VAL A 153 -15.07 -15.01 4.36
CA VAL A 153 -14.30 -14.40 3.29
C VAL A 153 -13.01 -15.18 3.06
N GLN A 154 -12.73 -15.54 1.81
CA GLN A 154 -11.43 -16.04 1.37
C GLN A 154 -10.78 -14.98 0.49
N HIS A 155 -9.58 -14.52 0.86
CA HIS A 155 -8.87 -13.47 0.14
C HIS A 155 -7.42 -13.86 -0.12
N LEU A 156 -6.99 -13.73 -1.38
CA LEU A 156 -5.63 -14.05 -1.82
C LEU A 156 -4.96 -12.80 -2.38
N GLU A 157 -3.77 -12.48 -1.86
CA GLU A 157 -2.82 -11.52 -2.43
C GLU A 157 -1.64 -12.27 -3.05
N PRO A 158 -1.66 -12.53 -4.37
CA PRO A 158 -0.54 -13.12 -5.10
C PRO A 158 0.38 -11.98 -5.55
N VAL A 159 1.48 -11.75 -4.84
CA VAL A 159 2.35 -10.56 -5.06
C VAL A 159 3.02 -10.57 -6.45
N GLY A 160 3.23 -11.73 -7.06
CA GLY A 160 4.04 -11.91 -8.26
C GLY A 160 5.52 -12.14 -7.91
N HIS A 161 6.09 -13.26 -8.41
CA HIS A 161 7.45 -13.69 -8.07
C HIS A 161 8.52 -12.61 -8.37
N TRP A 162 8.39 -11.92 -9.50
CA TRP A 162 9.30 -10.87 -9.91
C TRP A 162 9.19 -9.61 -9.03
N ARG A 163 7.96 -9.23 -8.63
CA ARG A 163 7.70 -8.09 -7.76
C ARG A 163 8.19 -8.37 -6.35
N PHE A 164 7.99 -9.59 -5.85
CA PHE A 164 8.49 -9.98 -4.54
C PHE A 164 10.01 -9.93 -4.51
N ALA A 165 10.69 -10.53 -5.51
CA ALA A 165 12.14 -10.48 -5.66
C ALA A 165 12.69 -9.04 -5.74
N HIS A 166 11.99 -8.14 -6.46
CA HIS A 166 12.37 -6.75 -6.56
C HIS A 166 12.23 -6.02 -5.23
N SER A 167 11.04 -6.05 -4.62
CA SER A 167 10.67 -5.17 -3.51
C SER A 167 11.09 -5.72 -2.14
N PHE A 168 10.86 -7.01 -1.91
CA PHE A 168 10.93 -7.65 -0.60
C PHE A 168 12.15 -8.55 -0.41
N VAL A 169 12.94 -8.78 -1.46
CA VAL A 169 14.22 -9.51 -1.40
C VAL A 169 15.41 -8.58 -1.63
N ARG A 170 15.39 -7.73 -2.69
CA ARG A 170 16.47 -6.82 -3.05
C ARG A 170 16.25 -5.39 -2.58
N GLY A 171 15.00 -4.96 -2.55
CA GLY A 171 14.59 -3.57 -2.36
C GLY A 171 14.53 -3.13 -0.90
N ASN A 172 13.95 -1.95 -0.70
CA ASN A 172 13.92 -1.26 0.59
C ASN A 172 13.05 -1.97 1.65
N TRP A 173 12.13 -2.83 1.23
CA TRP A 173 11.22 -3.57 2.12
C TRP A 173 11.72 -4.98 2.47
N ARG A 174 13.00 -5.29 2.26
CA ARG A 174 13.57 -6.61 2.47
C ARG A 174 13.80 -6.98 3.94
N ARG A 175 13.89 -5.98 4.84
CA ARG A 175 14.17 -6.20 6.26
C ARG A 175 13.13 -5.57 7.15
N GLU A 176 12.63 -6.36 8.13
CA GLU A 176 11.65 -5.86 9.11
C GLU A 176 12.21 -4.68 9.91
N ALA A 177 13.50 -4.71 10.26
CA ALA A 177 14.15 -3.66 11.04
C ALA A 177 14.26 -2.32 10.30
N ASP A 178 14.44 -2.34 8.97
CA ASP A 178 14.62 -1.14 8.15
C ASP A 178 13.27 -0.57 7.66
N SER A 179 12.23 -1.40 7.61
CA SER A 179 10.89 -1.04 7.16
C SER A 179 9.83 -1.54 8.16
N SER A 180 9.19 -2.67 7.88
CA SER A 180 8.21 -3.33 8.74
C SER A 180 7.98 -4.77 8.25
N PRO A 181 7.27 -5.64 9.00
CA PRO A 181 6.87 -6.95 8.49
C PRO A 181 6.10 -6.86 7.18
N VAL A 182 6.23 -7.85 6.30
CA VAL A 182 5.56 -7.84 4.99
C VAL A 182 4.04 -7.71 5.12
N LEU A 183 3.46 -8.24 6.18
CA LEU A 183 2.03 -8.10 6.45
C LEU A 183 1.64 -6.63 6.65
N LEU A 184 2.45 -5.85 7.37
CA LEU A 184 2.18 -4.43 7.58
C LEU A 184 2.47 -3.60 6.33
N GLN A 185 3.63 -3.79 5.69
CA GLN A 185 4.02 -2.95 4.55
C GLN A 185 3.26 -3.27 3.26
N LYS A 186 2.86 -4.52 3.02
CA LYS A 186 2.17 -4.93 1.79
C LYS A 186 0.69 -5.22 2.04
N SER A 187 0.39 -6.05 3.02
CA SER A 187 -0.95 -6.63 3.19
C SER A 187 -1.84 -5.88 4.18
N THR A 188 -1.39 -4.73 4.71
CA THR A 188 -2.28 -3.81 5.41
C THR A 188 -3.47 -3.42 4.54
N HIS A 189 -3.25 -3.23 3.23
CA HIS A 189 -4.34 -3.02 2.27
C HIS A 189 -5.38 -4.14 2.30
N ASP A 190 -4.94 -5.39 2.41
CA ASP A 190 -5.79 -6.58 2.32
C ASP A 190 -6.58 -6.78 3.61
N LEU A 191 -5.92 -6.66 4.77
CA LEU A 191 -6.57 -6.74 6.08
C LEU A 191 -7.56 -5.60 6.28
N ASP A 192 -7.21 -4.39 5.85
CA ASP A 192 -8.07 -3.22 5.83
C ASP A 192 -9.31 -3.44 4.97
N TRP A 193 -9.11 -3.94 3.76
CA TRP A 193 -10.17 -4.21 2.82
C TRP A 193 -11.13 -5.30 3.34
N ILE A 194 -10.60 -6.41 3.89
CA ILE A 194 -11.42 -7.47 4.49
C ILE A 194 -12.27 -6.92 5.64
N ARG A 195 -11.66 -6.14 6.55
CA ARG A 195 -12.40 -5.50 7.65
C ARG A 195 -13.49 -4.56 7.12
N TYR A 196 -13.19 -3.78 6.09
CA TYR A 196 -14.13 -2.86 5.46
C TYR A 196 -15.32 -3.60 4.83
N ILE A 197 -15.07 -4.70 4.12
CA ILE A 197 -16.11 -5.51 3.47
C ILE A 197 -16.99 -6.24 4.51
N VAL A 198 -16.37 -6.84 5.52
CA VAL A 198 -17.11 -7.55 6.59
C VAL A 198 -17.94 -6.58 7.45
N GLY A 199 -17.49 -5.33 7.58
CA GLY A 199 -18.20 -4.28 8.31
C GLY A 199 -18.28 -4.51 9.82
N SER A 200 -17.35 -5.30 10.40
CA SER A 200 -17.33 -5.63 11.83
C SER A 200 -15.91 -5.57 12.38
N ALA A 201 -15.76 -5.27 13.66
CA ALA A 201 -14.47 -5.26 14.34
C ALA A 201 -13.88 -6.69 14.42
N PRO A 202 -12.54 -6.85 14.29
CA PRO A 202 -11.89 -8.13 14.50
C PRO A 202 -11.93 -8.51 15.99
N LYS A 203 -12.29 -9.76 16.28
CA LYS A 203 -12.39 -10.31 17.64
C LYS A 203 -11.13 -11.04 18.04
N ARG A 204 -10.63 -11.94 17.18
CA ARG A 204 -9.39 -12.68 17.38
C ARG A 204 -8.72 -13.04 16.07
N VAL A 205 -7.42 -13.27 16.12
CA VAL A 205 -6.59 -13.55 14.97
C VAL A 205 -5.57 -14.65 15.23
N SER A 206 -5.31 -15.48 14.21
CA SER A 206 -4.17 -16.39 14.15
C SER A 206 -3.40 -16.19 12.85
N SER A 207 -2.09 -16.43 12.86
CA SER A 207 -1.26 -16.26 11.67
C SER A 207 -0.10 -17.25 11.65
N PHE A 208 0.23 -17.74 10.44
CA PHE A 208 1.40 -18.55 10.15
C PHE A 208 2.10 -18.00 8.92
N GLY A 209 3.40 -17.92 8.96
CA GLY A 209 4.21 -17.42 7.85
C GLY A 209 5.68 -17.33 8.20
N SER A 210 6.53 -17.47 7.20
CA SER A 210 7.98 -17.43 7.38
C SER A 210 8.68 -17.15 6.06
N LEU A 211 9.97 -16.85 6.11
CA LEU A 211 10.85 -16.87 4.97
C LEU A 211 11.29 -18.29 4.72
N ILE A 212 10.78 -18.92 3.66
CA ILE A 212 11.08 -20.32 3.32
C ILE A 212 11.90 -20.49 2.05
N PHE A 213 11.75 -19.60 1.08
CA PHE A 213 12.34 -19.77 -0.25
C PHE A 213 13.54 -18.87 -0.51
N PHE A 214 13.43 -17.55 -0.32
CA PHE A 214 14.49 -16.57 -0.66
C PHE A 214 15.57 -16.51 0.43
N LYS A 215 16.28 -17.61 0.63
CA LYS A 215 17.35 -17.76 1.64
C LYS A 215 18.52 -18.59 1.10
N LYS A 216 19.68 -18.45 1.75
CA LYS A 216 20.96 -18.98 1.29
C LYS A 216 20.94 -20.51 1.07
N GLU A 217 20.21 -21.23 1.91
CA GLU A 217 20.11 -22.70 1.86
C GLU A 217 19.45 -23.21 0.57
N ASN A 218 18.64 -22.39 -0.08
CA ASN A 218 17.95 -22.71 -1.34
C ASN A 218 18.69 -22.23 -2.58
N ARG A 219 19.93 -21.73 -2.43
CA ARG A 219 20.73 -21.23 -3.54
C ARG A 219 21.10 -22.36 -4.48
N PRO A 220 20.72 -22.29 -5.78
CA PRO A 220 21.09 -23.31 -6.76
C PRO A 220 22.59 -23.42 -6.94
N GLU A 221 23.07 -24.63 -7.24
CA GLU A 221 24.45 -24.87 -7.63
C GLU A 221 24.82 -24.03 -8.86
N GLY A 222 26.03 -23.43 -8.86
CA GLY A 222 26.49 -22.55 -9.93
C GLY A 222 25.99 -21.11 -9.85
N ALA A 223 25.08 -20.78 -8.90
CA ALA A 223 24.66 -19.40 -8.70
C ALA A 223 25.77 -18.55 -8.06
N ALA A 224 25.98 -17.35 -8.62
CA ALA A 224 26.91 -16.35 -8.06
C ALA A 224 26.23 -15.43 -7.04
N GLU A 225 27.01 -14.55 -6.37
CA GLU A 225 26.50 -13.55 -5.44
C GLU A 225 25.68 -12.45 -6.17
N ARG A 226 26.00 -12.23 -7.45
CA ARG A 226 25.37 -11.24 -8.31
C ARG A 226 24.88 -11.84 -9.61
N CYS A 227 23.80 -11.30 -10.17
CA CYS A 227 23.20 -11.82 -11.40
C CYS A 227 24.11 -11.68 -12.62
N LEU A 228 24.91 -10.59 -12.70
CA LEU A 228 25.81 -10.36 -13.83
C LEU A 228 26.98 -11.36 -13.90
N ASP A 229 27.36 -11.94 -12.76
CA ASP A 229 28.45 -12.94 -12.66
C ASP A 229 27.92 -14.38 -12.65
N CYS A 230 26.59 -14.57 -12.77
CA CYS A 230 25.93 -15.84 -12.53
C CYS A 230 25.93 -16.73 -13.77
N LYS A 231 26.53 -17.91 -13.69
CA LYS A 231 26.60 -18.87 -14.79
C LYS A 231 25.24 -19.46 -15.19
N ILE A 232 24.28 -19.47 -14.26
CA ILE A 232 22.92 -19.99 -14.50
C ILE A 232 21.89 -18.87 -14.70
N GLU A 233 22.32 -17.62 -14.93
CA GLU A 233 21.46 -16.45 -15.06
C GLU A 233 20.37 -16.63 -16.11
N ALA A 234 20.70 -17.17 -17.28
CA ALA A 234 19.77 -17.38 -18.39
C ALA A 234 18.57 -18.28 -18.05
N GLN A 235 18.72 -19.17 -17.06
CA GLN A 235 17.69 -20.11 -16.61
C GLN A 235 16.99 -19.64 -15.32
N CYS A 236 17.46 -18.55 -14.71
CA CYS A 236 16.95 -18.07 -13.43
C CYS A 236 15.66 -17.26 -13.62
N PRO A 237 14.53 -17.64 -12.99
CA PRO A 237 13.28 -16.86 -13.06
C PRO A 237 13.40 -15.50 -12.36
N TYR A 238 14.43 -15.31 -11.53
CA TYR A 238 14.68 -14.08 -10.76
C TYR A 238 15.84 -13.24 -11.31
N SER A 239 16.23 -13.46 -12.59
CA SER A 239 17.30 -12.70 -13.24
C SER A 239 17.02 -11.20 -13.20
N ALA A 240 17.92 -10.44 -12.56
CA ALA A 240 17.82 -8.99 -12.51
C ALA A 240 18.09 -8.36 -13.89
N PRO A 241 19.16 -8.75 -14.65
CA PRO A 241 19.37 -8.20 -15.98
C PRO A 241 18.15 -8.39 -16.88
N ARG A 242 17.60 -9.61 -16.96
CA ARG A 242 16.41 -9.88 -17.77
C ARG A 242 15.25 -8.99 -17.36
N PHE A 243 14.94 -8.92 -16.08
CA PHE A 243 13.79 -8.18 -15.56
C PHE A 243 13.85 -6.68 -15.87
N TYR A 244 15.02 -6.05 -15.71
CA TYR A 244 15.13 -4.60 -15.92
C TYR A 244 15.40 -4.23 -17.39
N LEU A 245 16.19 -5.03 -18.13
CA LEU A 245 16.49 -4.73 -19.53
C LEU A 245 15.27 -4.96 -20.43
N GLU A 246 14.45 -6.00 -20.18
CA GLU A 246 13.20 -6.20 -20.90
C GLU A 246 12.24 -5.03 -20.72
N ARG A 247 12.18 -4.42 -19.53
CA ARG A 247 11.39 -3.20 -19.28
C ARG A 247 11.91 -2.00 -20.07
N ILE A 248 13.20 -1.74 -20.03
CA ILE A 248 13.80 -0.67 -20.84
C ILE A 248 13.44 -0.86 -22.32
N ARG A 249 13.62 -2.07 -22.86
CA ARG A 249 13.35 -2.39 -24.27
C ARG A 249 11.86 -2.27 -24.64
N SER A 250 10.97 -2.53 -23.71
CA SER A 250 9.53 -2.34 -23.90
C SER A 250 9.05 -0.90 -23.66
N GLY A 251 9.92 0.01 -23.24
CA GLY A 251 9.57 1.39 -22.91
C GLY A 251 8.97 1.56 -21.49
N ASP A 252 8.91 0.49 -20.68
CA ASP A 252 8.51 0.58 -19.27
C ASP A 252 9.68 1.07 -18.42
N THR A 253 9.85 2.38 -18.37
CA THR A 253 10.91 3.06 -17.60
C THR A 253 10.43 3.53 -16.22
N GLY A 254 9.28 3.05 -15.78
CA GLY A 254 8.63 3.50 -14.53
C GLY A 254 9.31 3.02 -13.25
N ALA A 255 8.58 3.00 -12.15
CA ALA A 255 9.08 2.88 -10.78
C ALA A 255 10.05 1.73 -10.51
N TYR A 256 9.97 0.60 -11.24
CA TYR A 256 10.92 -0.51 -11.08
C TYR A 256 12.31 -0.15 -11.62
N VAL A 257 12.38 0.50 -12.77
CA VAL A 257 13.64 0.96 -13.36
C VAL A 257 14.18 2.17 -12.59
N GLU A 258 13.31 3.14 -12.28
CA GLU A 258 13.66 4.34 -11.49
C GLU A 258 14.23 4.00 -10.10
N SER A 259 13.85 2.86 -9.50
CA SER A 259 14.44 2.43 -8.22
C SER A 259 15.88 1.92 -8.37
N VAL A 260 16.28 1.50 -9.57
CA VAL A 260 17.65 1.06 -9.88
C VAL A 260 18.51 2.26 -10.26
N THR A 261 18.01 3.15 -11.11
CA THR A 261 18.74 4.30 -11.65
C THR A 261 17.81 5.45 -12.02
N GLY A 262 18.26 6.68 -11.79
CA GLY A 262 17.55 7.88 -12.27
C GLY A 262 17.64 8.08 -13.80
N THR A 263 18.54 7.37 -14.49
CA THR A 263 18.72 7.44 -15.95
C THR A 263 18.30 6.11 -16.58
N PRO A 264 17.09 6.00 -17.17
CA PRO A 264 16.52 4.73 -17.59
C PRO A 264 17.09 4.28 -18.96
N THR A 265 18.38 3.92 -19.01
CA THR A 265 19.06 3.32 -20.16
C THR A 265 19.61 1.95 -19.80
N GLU A 266 19.80 1.06 -20.78
CA GLU A 266 20.39 -0.27 -20.56
C GLU A 266 21.76 -0.19 -19.92
N GLU A 267 22.61 0.74 -20.38
CA GLU A 267 23.96 0.96 -19.86
C GLU A 267 23.92 1.37 -18.38
N SER A 268 23.10 2.35 -18.05
CA SER A 268 22.96 2.82 -16.66
C SER A 268 22.39 1.74 -15.74
N VAL A 269 21.40 0.98 -16.19
CA VAL A 269 20.87 -0.16 -15.44
C VAL A 269 21.96 -1.20 -15.18
N LEU A 270 22.70 -1.62 -16.21
CA LEU A 270 23.79 -2.60 -16.07
C LEU A 270 24.87 -2.11 -15.10
N GLU A 271 25.24 -0.84 -15.17
CA GLU A 271 26.22 -0.26 -14.24
C GLU A 271 25.74 -0.34 -12.79
N HIS A 272 24.50 0.04 -12.52
CA HIS A 272 23.93 -0.03 -11.17
C HIS A 272 23.71 -1.48 -10.69
N LEU A 273 23.49 -2.43 -11.59
CA LEU A 273 23.39 -3.85 -11.21
C LEU A 273 24.74 -4.45 -10.81
N LYS A 274 25.89 -3.87 -11.19
CA LYS A 274 27.23 -4.35 -10.79
C LYS A 274 27.45 -4.22 -9.28
N SER A 275 27.03 -3.13 -8.67
CA SER A 275 27.31 -2.80 -7.26
C SER A 275 26.06 -2.61 -6.41
N GLY A 276 24.96 -2.13 -6.97
CA GLY A 276 23.73 -1.80 -6.29
C GLY A 276 22.95 -3.04 -5.75
N PRO A 277 21.97 -2.84 -4.87
CA PRO A 277 21.23 -3.91 -4.24
C PRO A 277 20.42 -4.77 -5.22
N TYR A 278 19.91 -4.17 -6.28
CA TYR A 278 19.03 -4.84 -7.24
C TYR A 278 19.75 -5.87 -8.15
N GLY A 279 21.08 -5.82 -8.23
CA GLY A 279 21.90 -6.82 -8.96
C GLY A 279 22.25 -8.06 -8.14
N ARG A 280 21.91 -8.12 -6.84
CA ARG A 280 22.21 -9.26 -5.94
C ARG A 280 21.40 -10.49 -6.33
N CYS A 281 21.98 -11.66 -6.13
CA CYS A 281 21.24 -12.92 -6.20
C CYS A 281 20.16 -12.95 -5.12
N VAL A 282 18.96 -13.39 -5.44
CA VAL A 282 17.84 -13.45 -4.47
C VAL A 282 18.09 -14.39 -3.30
N PHE A 283 19.02 -15.34 -3.46
CA PHE A 283 19.46 -16.28 -2.42
C PHE A 283 20.70 -15.78 -1.65
N ALA A 284 21.21 -14.58 -1.97
CA ALA A 284 22.36 -13.97 -1.31
C ALA A 284 22.00 -12.59 -0.72
N CYS A 285 20.73 -12.28 -0.62
CA CYS A 285 20.25 -11.06 0.03
C CYS A 285 20.15 -11.25 1.55
N ASP A 286 20.06 -10.13 2.24
CA ASP A 286 19.90 -10.01 3.69
C ASP A 286 18.44 -9.79 4.09
N ASN A 287 17.51 -10.26 3.26
CA ASN A 287 16.08 -10.20 3.52
C ASN A 287 15.67 -11.16 4.65
N ASP A 288 14.73 -10.70 5.49
CA ASP A 288 14.20 -11.45 6.63
C ASP A 288 12.67 -11.48 6.69
N VAL A 289 11.99 -10.75 5.79
CA VAL A 289 10.53 -10.72 5.73
C VAL A 289 9.96 -12.07 5.23
N ALA A 290 8.78 -12.43 5.72
CA ALA A 290 8.11 -13.66 5.29
C ALA A 290 7.79 -13.62 3.79
N ASP A 291 8.07 -14.71 3.05
CA ASP A 291 7.75 -14.82 1.63
C ASP A 291 6.38 -15.51 1.37
N GLN A 292 5.75 -16.00 2.42
CA GLN A 292 4.38 -16.47 2.44
C GLN A 292 3.79 -16.30 3.84
N GLN A 293 2.47 -15.99 3.91
CA GLN A 293 1.78 -15.83 5.19
C GLN A 293 0.28 -16.09 5.03
N VAL A 294 -0.31 -16.77 6.01
CA VAL A 294 -1.77 -16.89 6.16
C VAL A 294 -2.22 -16.21 7.44
N VAL A 295 -3.37 -15.55 7.39
CA VAL A 295 -4.00 -14.90 8.52
C VAL A 295 -5.47 -15.32 8.57
N ASN A 296 -5.92 -15.84 9.71
CA ASN A 296 -7.33 -16.14 9.95
C ASN A 296 -7.87 -15.16 10.98
N VAL A 297 -9.02 -14.56 10.69
CA VAL A 297 -9.69 -13.59 11.56
C VAL A 297 -11.09 -14.06 11.86
N GLU A 298 -11.50 -13.99 13.11
CA GLU A 298 -12.92 -14.03 13.54
C GLU A 298 -13.33 -12.60 13.90
N PHE A 299 -14.51 -12.19 13.46
CA PHE A 299 -15.08 -10.87 13.71
C PHE A 299 -16.14 -10.92 14.80
N GLU A 300 -16.46 -9.77 15.41
CA GLU A 300 -17.47 -9.67 16.49
C GLU A 300 -18.86 -10.10 16.05
N ASN A 301 -19.22 -9.96 14.77
CA ASN A 301 -20.49 -10.43 14.20
C ASN A 301 -20.51 -11.94 13.90
N GLY A 302 -19.44 -12.67 14.22
CA GLY A 302 -19.29 -14.10 13.99
C GLY A 302 -18.79 -14.50 12.61
N ALA A 303 -18.66 -13.57 11.67
CA ALA A 303 -18.03 -13.85 10.36
C ALA A 303 -16.56 -14.21 10.52
N THR A 304 -16.02 -14.99 9.57
CA THR A 304 -14.62 -15.36 9.52
C THR A 304 -13.95 -14.90 8.23
N ALA A 305 -12.63 -14.70 8.27
CA ALA A 305 -11.85 -14.46 7.05
C ALA A 305 -10.56 -15.28 7.06
N ALA A 306 -10.21 -15.82 5.90
CA ALA A 306 -8.91 -16.43 5.62
C ALA A 306 -8.19 -15.59 4.56
N PHE A 307 -7.06 -15.01 4.92
CA PHE A 307 -6.19 -14.24 4.04
C PHE A 307 -4.92 -15.02 3.74
N THR A 308 -4.47 -15.01 2.50
CA THR A 308 -3.21 -15.62 2.08
C THR A 308 -2.36 -14.62 1.29
N LEU A 309 -1.15 -14.37 1.76
CA LEU A 309 -0.08 -13.72 1.00
C LEU A 309 0.80 -14.78 0.35
N ALA A 310 1.01 -14.70 -0.97
CA ALA A 310 1.92 -15.56 -1.72
C ALA A 310 2.97 -14.73 -2.46
N GLY A 311 4.23 -14.80 -2.02
CA GLY A 311 5.36 -14.10 -2.66
C GLY A 311 5.75 -14.71 -4.01
N CYS A 312 5.60 -16.03 -4.17
CA CYS A 312 5.88 -16.75 -5.41
C CYS A 312 4.59 -17.05 -6.16
N SER A 313 4.19 -16.19 -7.07
CA SER A 313 2.99 -16.34 -7.90
C SER A 313 3.24 -15.83 -9.32
N LYS A 314 2.37 -16.21 -10.27
CA LYS A 314 2.44 -15.77 -11.66
C LYS A 314 2.02 -14.30 -11.78
N TYR A 315 0.90 -13.94 -11.18
CA TYR A 315 0.27 -12.61 -11.27
C TYR A 315 0.19 -11.96 -9.91
N GLY A 316 -0.01 -10.64 -9.91
CA GLY A 316 -0.22 -9.81 -8.73
C GLY A 316 -1.69 -9.42 -8.51
N ASP A 317 -2.66 -10.14 -9.11
CA ASP A 317 -4.07 -9.78 -9.07
C ASP A 317 -4.76 -10.48 -7.90
N ARG A 318 -5.39 -9.68 -7.05
CA ARG A 318 -6.13 -10.17 -5.88
C ARG A 318 -7.31 -11.04 -6.30
N ARG A 319 -7.63 -12.02 -5.46
CA ARG A 319 -8.82 -12.86 -5.64
C ARG A 319 -9.58 -12.96 -4.33
N VAL A 320 -10.89 -12.89 -4.43
CA VAL A 320 -11.77 -13.00 -3.28
C VAL A 320 -12.95 -13.89 -3.58
N THR A 321 -13.36 -14.68 -2.57
CA THR A 321 -14.66 -15.33 -2.53
C THR A 321 -15.34 -14.94 -1.21
N ILE A 322 -16.57 -14.48 -1.29
CA ILE A 322 -17.38 -14.08 -0.12
C ILE A 322 -18.60 -14.98 -0.05
N PHE A 323 -18.72 -15.72 1.03
CA PHE A 323 -19.85 -16.62 1.28
C PHE A 323 -20.86 -15.90 2.18
N GLY A 324 -22.05 -15.69 1.64
CA GLY A 324 -23.17 -15.13 2.36
C GLY A 324 -24.23 -16.16 2.71
N SER A 325 -25.27 -15.75 3.44
CA SER A 325 -26.38 -16.62 3.84
C SER A 325 -27.39 -16.89 2.72
N LEU A 326 -27.37 -16.08 1.63
CA LEU A 326 -28.30 -16.18 0.50
C LEU A 326 -27.60 -16.33 -0.85
N GLY A 327 -26.26 -16.26 -0.89
CA GLY A 327 -25.48 -16.34 -2.10
C GLY A 327 -24.00 -16.24 -1.83
N GLU A 328 -23.22 -16.30 -2.89
CA GLU A 328 -21.76 -16.07 -2.83
C GLU A 328 -21.29 -15.11 -3.90
N ILE A 329 -20.17 -14.44 -3.66
CA ILE A 329 -19.52 -13.53 -4.61
C ILE A 329 -18.13 -14.04 -4.90
N TYR A 330 -17.77 -14.06 -6.18
CA TYR A 330 -16.40 -14.19 -6.66
C TYR A 330 -15.92 -12.88 -7.27
N GLY A 331 -14.66 -12.51 -7.01
CA GLY A 331 -14.05 -11.35 -7.62
C GLY A 331 -12.53 -11.45 -7.75
N ASP A 332 -11.97 -10.82 -8.79
CA ASP A 332 -10.53 -10.81 -9.07
C ASP A 332 -9.96 -9.39 -9.35
N GLY A 333 -10.75 -8.36 -9.05
CA GLY A 333 -10.40 -6.96 -9.28
C GLY A 333 -10.94 -6.40 -10.60
N GLU A 334 -11.23 -7.26 -11.58
CA GLU A 334 -11.83 -6.90 -12.88
C GLU A 334 -13.22 -7.51 -13.05
N ARG A 335 -13.37 -8.75 -12.59
CA ARG A 335 -14.63 -9.50 -12.66
C ARG A 335 -15.28 -9.54 -11.28
N LEU A 336 -16.60 -9.43 -11.30
CA LEU A 336 -17.42 -9.54 -10.10
C LEU A 336 -18.66 -10.35 -10.48
N SER A 337 -18.81 -11.53 -9.91
CA SER A 337 -19.96 -12.41 -10.15
C SER A 337 -20.64 -12.80 -8.84
N VAL A 338 -21.95 -12.91 -8.88
CA VAL A 338 -22.81 -13.22 -7.74
C VAL A 338 -23.65 -14.44 -8.05
N PHE A 339 -23.50 -15.51 -7.27
CA PHE A 339 -24.34 -16.69 -7.36
C PHE A 339 -25.44 -16.63 -6.28
N SER A 340 -26.69 -16.75 -6.68
CA SER A 340 -27.85 -16.75 -5.80
C SER A 340 -28.24 -18.18 -5.41
N TYR A 341 -28.32 -18.46 -4.11
CA TYR A 341 -28.82 -19.78 -3.63
C TYR A 341 -30.31 -19.97 -3.87
N LEU A 342 -31.07 -18.86 -4.03
CA LEU A 342 -32.50 -18.93 -4.27
C LEU A 342 -32.82 -19.37 -5.70
N THR A 343 -32.12 -18.80 -6.70
CA THR A 343 -32.40 -19.04 -8.11
C THR A 343 -31.50 -20.09 -8.74
N GLY A 344 -30.32 -20.36 -8.15
CA GLY A 344 -29.28 -21.20 -8.72
C GLY A 344 -28.57 -20.55 -9.92
N GLU A 345 -28.71 -19.25 -10.09
CA GLU A 345 -28.12 -18.49 -11.21
C GLU A 345 -26.93 -17.66 -10.78
N THR A 346 -25.99 -17.45 -11.71
CA THR A 346 -24.87 -16.52 -11.55
C THR A 346 -25.14 -15.26 -12.35
N GLN A 347 -24.99 -14.12 -11.71
CA GLN A 347 -25.06 -12.80 -12.34
C GLN A 347 -23.67 -12.18 -12.39
N GLU A 348 -23.24 -11.78 -13.60
CA GLU A 348 -22.04 -10.97 -13.77
C GLU A 348 -22.37 -9.50 -13.50
N ILE A 349 -21.58 -8.86 -12.63
CA ILE A 349 -21.70 -7.45 -12.30
C ILE A 349 -20.65 -6.66 -13.06
N CYS A 350 -21.10 -5.66 -13.79
CA CYS A 350 -20.19 -4.77 -14.51
C CYS A 350 -19.42 -3.89 -13.52
N VAL A 351 -18.10 -4.01 -13.52
CA VAL A 351 -17.20 -3.09 -12.81
C VAL A 351 -16.90 -1.93 -13.78
N PRO A 352 -17.26 -0.69 -13.44
CA PRO A 352 -16.95 0.46 -14.28
C PRO A 352 -15.46 0.63 -14.51
N ALA A 353 -15.07 1.10 -15.69
CA ALA A 353 -13.69 1.53 -15.89
C ALA A 353 -13.37 2.75 -15.00
N PRO A 354 -12.16 2.85 -14.42
CA PRO A 354 -11.78 4.00 -13.61
C PRO A 354 -11.71 5.27 -14.45
N ALA A 355 -12.10 6.41 -13.87
CA ALA A 355 -12.04 7.71 -14.54
C ALA A 355 -10.60 8.10 -14.94
N VAL A 356 -9.63 7.76 -14.09
CA VAL A 356 -8.20 7.87 -14.35
C VAL A 356 -7.57 6.52 -14.08
N ALA A 357 -6.85 5.99 -15.06
CA ALA A 357 -6.14 4.73 -14.92
C ALA A 357 -4.94 4.89 -13.99
N ASP A 358 -4.89 4.06 -12.95
CA ASP A 358 -3.77 3.97 -12.03
C ASP A 358 -3.40 2.50 -11.74
N ARG A 359 -2.41 2.28 -10.88
CA ARG A 359 -1.94 0.91 -10.56
C ARG A 359 -2.86 0.14 -9.61
N HIS A 360 -3.89 0.79 -9.07
CA HIS A 360 -4.85 0.24 -8.13
C HIS A 360 -6.31 0.35 -8.62
N GLY A 361 -6.53 0.25 -9.94
CA GLY A 361 -7.89 0.23 -10.51
C GLY A 361 -8.69 1.50 -10.21
N GLY A 362 -8.05 2.66 -10.29
CA GLY A 362 -8.64 3.97 -10.01
C GLY A 362 -8.65 4.38 -8.54
N GLY A 363 -8.19 3.50 -7.65
CA GLY A 363 -8.26 3.74 -6.21
C GLY A 363 -7.36 4.89 -5.72
N ASP A 364 -6.19 5.08 -6.34
CA ASP A 364 -5.29 6.21 -6.01
C ASP A 364 -5.94 7.55 -6.37
N PHE A 365 -6.52 7.64 -7.56
CA PHE A 365 -7.18 8.85 -8.03
C PHE A 365 -8.45 9.16 -7.22
N ASN A 366 -9.31 8.17 -7.02
CA ASN A 366 -10.55 8.35 -6.29
C ASN A 366 -10.31 8.79 -4.84
N LEU A 367 -9.35 8.15 -4.15
CA LEU A 367 -8.95 8.56 -2.79
C LEU A 367 -8.47 10.01 -2.75
N LEU A 368 -7.57 10.39 -3.67
CA LEU A 368 -7.04 11.75 -3.73
C LEU A 368 -8.13 12.78 -4.02
N ASN A 369 -9.02 12.48 -4.97
CA ASN A 369 -10.12 13.37 -5.35
C ASN A 369 -11.13 13.54 -4.18
N GLU A 370 -11.53 12.46 -3.49
CA GLU A 370 -12.38 12.51 -2.31
C GLU A 370 -11.72 13.31 -1.17
N PHE A 371 -10.40 13.14 -0.96
CA PHE A 371 -9.67 13.92 0.04
C PHE A 371 -9.67 15.42 -0.30
N VAL A 372 -9.37 15.78 -1.53
CA VAL A 372 -9.37 17.19 -1.99
C VAL A 372 -10.78 17.79 -1.90
N ASP A 373 -11.80 17.06 -2.32
CA ASP A 373 -13.19 17.53 -2.25
C ASP A 373 -13.66 17.68 -0.78
N ALA A 374 -13.27 16.80 0.12
CA ALA A 374 -13.52 16.93 1.55
C ALA A 374 -12.86 18.19 2.14
N VAL A 375 -11.59 18.45 1.79
CA VAL A 375 -10.87 19.66 2.25
C VAL A 375 -11.55 20.94 1.73
N ARG A 376 -12.08 20.93 0.50
CA ARG A 376 -12.75 22.08 -0.13
C ARG A 376 -14.14 22.38 0.44
N SER A 377 -14.90 21.34 0.73
CA SER A 377 -16.32 21.45 1.11
C SER A 377 -16.55 21.36 2.63
N GLY A 378 -15.64 20.71 3.36
CA GLY A 378 -15.85 20.31 4.75
C GLY A 378 -16.69 19.02 4.90
N ASP A 379 -17.21 18.45 3.79
CA ASP A 379 -17.94 17.18 3.81
C ASP A 379 -16.97 16.02 3.82
N THR A 380 -16.95 15.26 4.88
CA THR A 380 -16.07 14.09 5.07
C THR A 380 -16.71 12.75 4.76
N SER A 381 -17.90 12.72 4.19
CA SER A 381 -18.66 11.49 3.90
C SER A 381 -17.92 10.54 2.93
N GLY A 382 -17.09 11.09 2.03
CA GLY A 382 -16.22 10.34 1.13
C GLY A 382 -14.94 9.79 1.79
N ILE A 383 -14.60 10.22 3.02
CA ILE A 383 -13.40 9.75 3.73
C ILE A 383 -13.70 8.46 4.48
N VAL A 384 -13.49 7.34 3.81
CA VAL A 384 -13.75 6.01 4.39
C VAL A 384 -12.51 5.36 5.02
N SER A 385 -11.35 6.02 4.99
CA SER A 385 -10.07 5.54 5.54
C SER A 385 -9.44 6.53 6.53
N GLY A 386 -10.25 7.10 7.44
CA GLY A 386 -9.77 8.01 8.48
C GLY A 386 -8.87 7.35 9.52
N ALA A 387 -8.28 8.16 10.42
CA ALA A 387 -7.27 7.70 11.36
C ALA A 387 -7.74 6.59 12.31
N GLU A 388 -8.96 6.67 12.86
CA GLU A 388 -9.51 5.70 13.80
C GLU A 388 -9.71 4.32 13.15
N VAL A 389 -10.32 4.29 11.97
CA VAL A 389 -10.53 3.06 11.20
C VAL A 389 -9.20 2.43 10.80
N SER A 390 -8.23 3.26 10.42
CA SER A 390 -6.89 2.80 10.07
C SER A 390 -6.13 2.28 11.28
N LEU A 391 -6.30 2.86 12.46
CA LEU A 391 -5.75 2.35 13.71
C LEU A 391 -6.24 0.93 14.01
N GLU A 392 -7.54 0.65 13.84
CA GLU A 392 -8.10 -0.68 14.04
C GLU A 392 -7.49 -1.72 13.09
N THR A 393 -7.33 -1.36 11.82
CA THR A 393 -6.68 -2.22 10.81
C THR A 393 -5.21 -2.48 11.15
N HIS A 394 -4.48 -1.46 11.58
CA HIS A 394 -3.07 -1.62 11.98
C HIS A 394 -2.94 -2.47 13.24
N ALA A 395 -3.84 -2.30 14.21
CA ALA A 395 -3.91 -3.15 15.39
C ALA A 395 -4.11 -4.64 15.01
N LEU A 396 -4.99 -4.93 14.03
CA LEU A 396 -5.17 -6.28 13.50
C LEU A 396 -3.87 -6.82 12.87
N ALA A 397 -3.15 -6.00 12.08
CA ALA A 397 -1.90 -6.41 11.46
C ALA A 397 -0.81 -6.69 12.51
N PHE A 398 -0.68 -5.85 13.54
CA PHE A 398 0.26 -6.07 14.65
C PHE A 398 -0.10 -7.31 15.49
N ALA A 399 -1.38 -7.52 15.77
CA ALA A 399 -1.86 -8.71 16.47
C ALA A 399 -1.62 -9.99 15.67
N ALA A 400 -1.78 -9.96 14.33
CA ALA A 400 -1.47 -11.08 13.44
C ALA A 400 0.03 -11.40 13.43
N GLU A 401 0.91 -10.39 13.44
CA GLU A 401 2.36 -10.58 13.59
C GLU A 401 2.74 -11.14 14.97
N LEU A 402 2.10 -10.69 16.02
CA LEU A 402 2.27 -11.25 17.36
C LEU A 402 1.85 -12.71 17.40
N ALA A 403 0.68 -13.05 16.81
CA ALA A 403 0.17 -14.41 16.69
C ALA A 403 1.16 -15.32 15.96
N ARG A 404 1.73 -14.85 14.83
CA ARG A 404 2.74 -15.56 14.04
C ARG A 404 4.03 -15.79 14.83
N LYS A 405 4.56 -14.74 15.48
CA LYS A 405 5.83 -14.82 16.22
C LYS A 405 5.74 -15.64 17.51
N GLN A 406 4.57 -15.68 18.13
CA GLN A 406 4.33 -16.41 19.38
C GLN A 406 3.58 -17.74 19.22
N ASN A 407 3.21 -18.13 17.99
CA ASN A 407 2.49 -19.37 17.69
C ASN A 407 1.20 -19.54 18.53
N ARG A 408 0.38 -18.49 18.63
CA ARG A 408 -0.86 -18.48 19.41
C ARG A 408 -1.98 -17.72 18.72
N VAL A 409 -3.20 -17.94 19.16
CA VAL A 409 -4.33 -17.05 18.86
C VAL A 409 -4.21 -15.80 19.73
N VAL A 410 -4.45 -14.64 19.15
CA VAL A 410 -4.48 -13.34 19.85
C VAL A 410 -5.90 -12.82 19.89
N GLU A 411 -6.43 -12.61 21.10
CA GLU A 411 -7.70 -11.93 21.33
C GLU A 411 -7.46 -10.41 21.20
N MET A 412 -8.21 -9.75 20.32
CA MET A 412 -8.01 -8.33 20.03
C MET A 412 -8.25 -7.44 21.24
N LYS A 413 -9.24 -7.78 22.08
CA LYS A 413 -9.53 -7.05 23.32
C LYS A 413 -8.33 -7.02 24.27
N ASP A 414 -7.70 -8.17 24.46
CA ASP A 414 -6.54 -8.29 25.36
C ASP A 414 -5.32 -7.60 24.78
N PHE A 415 -5.12 -7.73 23.45
CA PHE A 415 -4.04 -7.05 22.73
C PHE A 415 -4.15 -5.53 22.86
N LEU A 416 -5.32 -4.97 22.60
CA LEU A 416 -5.55 -3.52 22.70
C LEU A 416 -5.46 -2.95 24.11
N SER A 417 -5.67 -3.77 25.12
CA SER A 417 -5.61 -3.35 26.54
C SER A 417 -4.19 -3.39 27.11
N ASN A 418 -3.29 -4.21 26.55
CA ASN A 418 -1.93 -4.44 27.04
C ASN A 418 -0.85 -3.64 26.29
N GLU A 419 -1.18 -3.05 25.18
CA GLU A 419 -0.33 -2.20 24.34
C GLU A 419 -0.72 -0.69 24.48
#